data_a4e01b95537df5a2f8dd2c2ffe6ab3db
#
_entry.id   a4e01b95537df5a2f8dd2c2ffe6ab3db
#
_cell.length_a   1.000
_cell.length_b   1.000
_cell.length_c   1.000
_cell.angle_alpha   90.00
_cell.angle_beta   90.00
_cell.angle_gamma   90.00
#
_symmetry.space_group_name_H-M   'P 1'
#
loop_
_entity.id
_entity.type
_entity.pdbx_description
1 polymer ?
#
loop_
_entity_poly.entity_id
_entity_poly.type
_entity_poly.pdbx_seq_one_letter_code
_entity_poly.pdbx_strand_id
1 'polypeptide(L)'
;MEGDGAGENGADAPGGTGGAGGAVRELRGVPDTLFIPLAARVHVSRRFPDYFHDEAALSLARLIPAAVDASSSEYGHMASAARYHNLDEMTRAFAARRGRCAVVGLGAGLETAAFRLTDLEATFYEVDLPRVIAARRSLLPPTPHEALIGADVLGRDWMDRLEPGAPTLFIAAGLFQYFRADDVVALIGALRDRFPGGELIFDATNRAGLAYGNRYVRRTGNTAAPMRFHVDDPAAFARTCGTLVEQRPFFTRARRLLGRRLSPRTRIAMAVADRLRRTMIVHLAFGPGAPEGR
;
A
#
# COMPACT_ATOMS: atom_id res chain seq x y z
N MET A 1 -12.39 42.98 -64.01
CA MET A 1 -11.87 41.72 -64.48
C MET A 1 -11.28 41.07 -63.22
N GLU A 2 -12.10 40.27 -62.56
CA GLU A 2 -12.11 38.78 -62.60
C GLU A 2 -10.76 38.23 -62.20
N GLY A 3 -10.62 37.48 -61.09
CA GLY A 3 -11.13 36.19 -60.89
C GLY A 3 -10.96 35.63 -59.52
N ASP A 4 -11.89 34.80 -59.30
CA ASP A 4 -12.13 33.84 -58.23
C ASP A 4 -10.94 32.95 -57.85
N GLY A 5 -10.92 32.51 -56.57
CA GLY A 5 -10.05 31.47 -56.10
C GLY A 5 -10.44 31.02 -54.70
N ALA A 6 -11.37 30.08 -54.61
CA ALA A 6 -11.83 29.45 -53.37
C ALA A 6 -10.68 28.73 -52.65
N GLY A 7 -10.57 28.97 -51.36
CA GLY A 7 -9.67 28.26 -50.46
C GLY A 7 -10.44 27.23 -49.64
N GLU A 8 -10.01 26.00 -49.70
CA GLU A 8 -10.53 24.86 -48.94
C GLU A 8 -10.14 24.92 -47.46
N ASN A 9 -11.14 24.75 -46.63
CA ASN A 9 -11.00 24.52 -45.19
C ASN A 9 -10.46 23.09 -44.94
N GLY A 10 -9.22 22.98 -44.49
CA GLY A 10 -8.65 21.79 -43.88
C GLY A 10 -8.86 21.84 -42.40
N ALA A 11 -9.86 21.11 -41.89
CA ALA A 11 -10.02 20.89 -40.47
C ALA A 11 -8.96 19.87 -39.98
N ASP A 12 -7.93 20.34 -39.27
CA ASP A 12 -6.98 19.53 -38.55
C ASP A 12 -7.65 19.04 -37.25
N ALA A 13 -7.91 17.74 -37.16
CA ALA A 13 -8.34 17.07 -35.96
C ALA A 13 -7.13 16.93 -35.00
N PRO A 14 -7.26 17.26 -33.71
CA PRO A 14 -6.17 17.04 -32.76
C PRO A 14 -6.00 15.56 -32.50
N GLY A 15 -4.96 14.96 -33.07
CA GLY A 15 -4.51 13.60 -32.82
C GLY A 15 -4.08 13.44 -31.35
N GLY A 16 -4.84 12.65 -30.61
CA GLY A 16 -4.55 12.27 -29.24
C GLY A 16 -3.35 11.34 -29.09
N THR A 17 -2.16 11.89 -28.82
CA THR A 17 -0.96 11.14 -28.41
C THR A 17 -0.35 11.66 -27.10
N GLY A 18 -1.16 12.27 -26.22
CA GLY A 18 -0.70 12.91 -24.97
C GLY A 18 -0.56 11.97 -23.75
N GLY A 19 -1.12 10.75 -23.77
CA GLY A 19 -1.32 10.00 -22.52
C GLY A 19 -0.06 9.34 -21.91
N ALA A 20 0.80 8.73 -22.70
CA ALA A 20 1.91 7.94 -22.17
C ALA A 20 3.18 8.77 -21.87
N GLY A 21 3.46 9.78 -22.66
CA GLY A 21 4.63 10.66 -22.47
C GLY A 21 4.51 11.58 -21.24
N GLY A 22 3.30 12.01 -20.90
CA GLY A 22 3.01 12.83 -19.72
C GLY A 22 3.21 12.02 -18.42
N ALA A 23 2.64 10.83 -18.34
CA ALA A 23 2.73 9.95 -17.17
C ALA A 23 4.18 9.57 -16.83
N VAL A 24 5.01 9.28 -17.84
CA VAL A 24 6.44 8.98 -17.64
C VAL A 24 7.21 10.21 -17.15
N ARG A 25 6.80 11.41 -17.51
CA ARG A 25 7.43 12.66 -17.07
C ARG A 25 7.13 12.95 -15.60
N GLU A 26 5.93 12.67 -15.13
CA GLU A 26 5.51 12.85 -13.73
C GLU A 26 6.15 11.84 -12.78
N LEU A 27 6.53 10.65 -13.29
CA LEU A 27 7.28 9.64 -12.53
C LEU A 27 8.77 10.00 -12.32
N ARG A 28 9.28 11.05 -12.96
CA ARG A 28 10.65 11.53 -12.71
C ARG A 28 10.76 12.07 -11.28
N GLY A 29 11.56 11.37 -10.46
CA GLY A 29 11.77 11.70 -9.03
C GLY A 29 10.83 10.95 -8.07
N VAL A 30 9.96 10.08 -8.57
CA VAL A 30 9.25 9.09 -7.75
C VAL A 30 10.21 7.93 -7.46
N PRO A 31 10.37 7.49 -6.22
CA PRO A 31 11.29 6.41 -5.88
C PRO A 31 10.95 5.10 -6.61
N ASP A 32 11.97 4.38 -7.12
CA ASP A 32 11.81 3.06 -7.73
C ASP A 32 11.14 2.05 -6.80
N THR A 33 11.18 2.31 -5.49
CA THR A 33 10.50 1.52 -4.46
C THR A 33 8.98 1.42 -4.64
N LEU A 34 8.34 2.38 -5.33
CA LEU A 34 6.91 2.31 -5.66
C LEU A 34 6.58 1.20 -6.66
N PHE A 35 7.53 0.88 -7.54
CA PHE A 35 7.32 -0.15 -8.57
C PHE A 35 7.55 -1.57 -8.05
N ILE A 36 8.27 -1.78 -6.95
CA ILE A 36 8.50 -3.12 -6.39
C ILE A 36 7.19 -3.79 -5.98
N PRO A 37 6.30 -3.15 -5.18
CA PRO A 37 5.00 -3.72 -4.86
C PRO A 37 4.06 -3.84 -6.07
N LEU A 38 4.13 -2.92 -7.02
CA LEU A 38 3.35 -2.99 -8.25
C LEU A 38 3.76 -4.20 -9.09
N ALA A 39 5.05 -4.40 -9.33
CA ALA A 39 5.58 -5.55 -10.09
C ALA A 39 5.15 -6.88 -9.45
N ALA A 40 5.18 -6.95 -8.12
CA ALA A 40 4.76 -8.13 -7.39
C ALA A 40 3.26 -8.43 -7.57
N ARG A 41 2.39 -7.41 -7.47
CA ARG A 41 0.94 -7.55 -7.70
C ARG A 41 0.65 -7.98 -9.12
N VAL A 42 1.29 -7.37 -10.12
CA VAL A 42 1.18 -7.76 -11.53
C VAL A 42 1.62 -9.21 -11.74
N HIS A 43 2.78 -9.59 -11.22
CA HIS A 43 3.30 -10.96 -11.36
C HIS A 43 2.34 -12.00 -10.76
N VAL A 44 1.87 -11.75 -9.54
CA VAL A 44 1.00 -12.69 -8.82
C VAL A 44 -0.41 -12.73 -9.44
N SER A 45 -0.95 -11.60 -9.89
CA SER A 45 -2.23 -11.55 -10.58
C SER A 45 -2.23 -12.34 -11.88
N ARG A 46 -1.11 -12.37 -12.61
CA ARG A 46 -0.97 -13.18 -13.83
C ARG A 46 -0.78 -14.67 -13.54
N ARG A 47 -0.01 -15.00 -12.50
CA ARG A 47 0.40 -16.37 -12.20
C ARG A 47 -0.57 -17.12 -11.31
N PHE A 48 -1.22 -16.42 -10.38
CA PHE A 48 -2.09 -16.99 -9.35
C PHE A 48 -3.34 -16.13 -9.15
N PRO A 49 -4.15 -15.87 -10.21
CA PRO A 49 -5.30 -14.97 -10.14
C PRO A 49 -6.38 -15.42 -9.15
N ASP A 50 -6.47 -16.70 -8.84
CA ASP A 50 -7.34 -17.28 -7.82
C ASP A 50 -6.86 -17.00 -6.38
N TYR A 51 -5.59 -16.64 -6.20
CA TYR A 51 -5.05 -16.25 -4.90
C TYR A 51 -5.12 -14.74 -4.70
N PHE A 52 -4.69 -13.97 -5.69
CA PHE A 52 -4.69 -12.52 -5.64
C PHE A 52 -4.81 -11.95 -7.06
N HIS A 53 -5.84 -11.15 -7.29
CA HIS A 53 -6.08 -10.50 -8.57
C HIS A 53 -6.23 -8.99 -8.41
N ASP A 54 -5.51 -8.24 -9.23
CA ASP A 54 -5.45 -6.78 -9.19
C ASP A 54 -5.45 -6.23 -10.61
N GLU A 55 -6.64 -5.99 -11.16
CA GLU A 55 -6.82 -5.49 -12.53
C GLU A 55 -6.21 -4.10 -12.72
N ALA A 56 -6.34 -3.24 -11.72
CA ALA A 56 -5.75 -1.90 -11.77
C ALA A 56 -4.21 -1.97 -11.81
N ALA A 57 -3.58 -2.87 -11.04
CA ALA A 57 -2.14 -3.09 -11.15
C ALA A 57 -1.75 -3.67 -12.52
N LEU A 58 -2.53 -4.60 -13.07
CA LEU A 58 -2.30 -5.18 -14.41
C LEU A 58 -2.31 -4.11 -15.50
N SER A 59 -3.19 -3.12 -15.42
CA SER A 59 -3.25 -2.00 -16.37
C SER A 59 -1.98 -1.14 -16.37
N LEU A 60 -1.27 -1.08 -15.25
CA LEU A 60 -0.02 -0.34 -15.07
C LEU A 60 1.23 -1.15 -15.40
N ALA A 61 1.11 -2.41 -15.78
CA ALA A 61 2.25 -3.34 -15.96
C ALA A 61 3.34 -2.78 -16.89
N ARG A 62 2.97 -2.03 -17.93
CA ARG A 62 3.90 -1.40 -18.88
C ARG A 62 4.80 -0.32 -18.28
N LEU A 63 4.45 0.20 -17.11
CA LEU A 63 5.20 1.26 -16.42
C LEU A 63 6.30 0.72 -15.51
N ILE A 64 6.32 -0.60 -15.28
CA ILE A 64 7.31 -1.24 -14.40
C ILE A 64 8.67 -1.19 -15.08
N PRO A 65 9.69 -0.59 -14.45
CA PRO A 65 11.05 -0.59 -14.99
C PRO A 65 11.58 -2.02 -15.13
N ALA A 66 12.21 -2.32 -16.26
CA ALA A 66 12.77 -3.67 -16.53
C ALA A 66 13.76 -4.13 -15.45
N ALA A 67 14.51 -3.20 -14.85
CA ALA A 67 15.42 -3.50 -13.75
C ALA A 67 14.70 -4.00 -12.48
N VAL A 68 13.51 -3.48 -12.19
CA VAL A 68 12.68 -3.93 -11.07
C VAL A 68 12.17 -5.35 -11.31
N ASP A 69 11.67 -5.61 -12.51
CA ASP A 69 11.15 -6.94 -12.87
C ASP A 69 12.26 -8.00 -12.86
N ALA A 70 13.42 -7.70 -13.46
CA ALA A 70 14.56 -8.60 -13.52
C ALA A 70 15.22 -8.91 -12.17
N SER A 71 15.14 -8.00 -11.21
CA SER A 71 15.74 -8.16 -9.87
C SER A 71 14.88 -8.95 -8.89
N SER A 72 13.62 -9.19 -9.22
CA SER A 72 12.63 -9.77 -8.32
C SER A 72 12.64 -11.30 -8.35
N SER A 73 12.66 -11.93 -7.18
CA SER A 73 12.51 -13.38 -7.02
C SER A 73 11.07 -13.79 -6.76
N GLU A 74 10.70 -15.07 -6.99
CA GLU A 74 9.36 -15.57 -6.63
C GLU A 74 9.03 -15.30 -5.16
N TYR A 75 10.01 -15.46 -4.25
CA TYR A 75 9.83 -15.09 -2.84
C TYR A 75 9.55 -13.60 -2.64
N GLY A 76 10.25 -12.72 -3.37
CA GLY A 76 10.04 -11.27 -3.31
C GLY A 76 8.65 -10.87 -3.79
N HIS A 77 8.20 -11.44 -4.93
CA HIS A 77 6.85 -11.22 -5.42
C HIS A 77 5.78 -11.71 -4.42
N MET A 78 5.99 -12.91 -3.87
CA MET A 78 5.08 -13.44 -2.86
C MET A 78 5.08 -12.64 -1.56
N ALA A 79 6.20 -12.03 -1.17
CA ALA A 79 6.26 -11.19 0.01
C ALA A 79 5.34 -9.96 -0.11
N SER A 80 5.39 -9.26 -1.25
CA SER A 80 4.46 -8.15 -1.49
C SER A 80 3.01 -8.61 -1.63
N ALA A 81 2.74 -9.62 -2.47
CA ALA A 81 1.37 -10.06 -2.73
C ALA A 81 0.69 -10.67 -1.49
N ALA A 82 1.44 -11.41 -0.66
CA ALA A 82 0.92 -11.94 0.60
C ALA A 82 0.53 -10.83 1.57
N ARG A 83 1.28 -9.72 1.61
CA ARG A 83 0.89 -8.53 2.36
C ARG A 83 -0.49 -8.04 1.92
N TYR A 84 -0.67 -7.74 0.65
CA TYR A 84 -1.92 -7.20 0.12
C TYR A 84 -3.10 -8.15 0.30
N HIS A 85 -2.90 -9.45 0.04
CA HIS A 85 -3.93 -10.45 0.28
C HIS A 85 -4.41 -10.48 1.74
N ASN A 86 -3.47 -10.44 2.70
CA ASN A 86 -3.83 -10.38 4.11
C ASN A 86 -4.52 -9.06 4.48
N LEU A 87 -4.04 -7.92 3.95
CA LEU A 87 -4.65 -6.62 4.21
C LEU A 87 -6.08 -6.56 3.66
N ASP A 88 -6.32 -7.07 2.46
CA ASP A 88 -7.66 -7.17 1.87
C ASP A 88 -8.60 -8.03 2.74
N GLU A 89 -8.14 -9.21 3.21
CA GLU A 89 -8.92 -10.05 4.14
C GLU A 89 -9.24 -9.33 5.45
N MET A 90 -8.26 -8.62 6.03
CA MET A 90 -8.44 -7.89 7.30
C MET A 90 -9.35 -6.66 7.13
N THR A 91 -9.25 -5.97 6.00
CA THR A 91 -10.14 -4.85 5.66
C THR A 91 -11.59 -5.33 5.51
N ARG A 92 -11.82 -6.46 4.81
CA ARG A 92 -13.15 -7.08 4.72
C ARG A 92 -13.70 -7.49 6.09
N ALA A 93 -12.86 -8.06 6.94
CA ALA A 93 -13.25 -8.42 8.30
C ALA A 93 -13.59 -7.20 9.15
N PHE A 94 -12.87 -6.08 9.00
CA PHE A 94 -13.19 -4.82 9.66
C PHE A 94 -14.54 -4.27 9.18
N ALA A 95 -14.74 -4.14 7.87
CA ALA A 95 -15.98 -3.65 7.28
C ALA A 95 -17.20 -4.52 7.66
N ALA A 96 -17.03 -5.84 7.68
CA ALA A 96 -18.10 -6.77 8.12
C ALA A 96 -18.53 -6.55 9.58
N ARG A 97 -17.61 -6.10 10.46
CA ARG A 97 -17.92 -5.80 11.86
C ARG A 97 -18.49 -4.39 12.07
N ARG A 98 -18.10 -3.43 11.24
CA ARG A 98 -18.37 -2.00 11.46
C ARG A 98 -19.43 -1.41 10.52
N GLY A 99 -19.76 -2.11 9.42
CA GLY A 99 -20.61 -1.57 8.35
C GLY A 99 -19.88 -0.48 7.56
N ARG A 100 -20.60 0.58 7.19
CA ARG A 100 -19.98 1.73 6.49
C ARG A 100 -18.79 2.28 7.28
N CYS A 101 -17.64 2.41 6.63
CA CYS A 101 -16.40 2.76 7.30
C CYS A 101 -15.45 3.57 6.40
N ALA A 102 -14.44 4.15 7.03
CA ALA A 102 -13.30 4.78 6.36
C ALA A 102 -12.10 3.81 6.39
N VAL A 103 -11.44 3.64 5.25
CA VAL A 103 -10.18 2.90 5.12
C VAL A 103 -9.10 3.89 4.67
N VAL A 104 -8.05 4.08 5.48
CA VAL A 104 -7.04 5.11 5.27
C VAL A 104 -5.71 4.46 4.99
N GLY A 105 -5.26 4.50 3.74
CA GLY A 105 -3.93 4.08 3.31
C GLY A 105 -2.89 5.15 3.66
N LEU A 106 -1.96 4.82 4.55
CA LEU A 106 -0.83 5.68 4.93
C LEU A 106 0.39 5.33 4.07
N GLY A 107 0.95 6.32 3.36
CA GLY A 107 2.01 6.06 2.38
C GLY A 107 1.50 5.18 1.24
N ALA A 108 0.36 5.57 0.67
CA ALA A 108 -0.42 4.75 -0.24
C ALA A 108 0.30 4.38 -1.54
N GLY A 109 1.20 5.23 -2.03
CA GLY A 109 1.90 4.97 -3.28
C GLY A 109 0.96 4.68 -4.44
N LEU A 110 1.16 3.53 -5.08
CA LEU A 110 0.28 3.01 -6.14
C LEU A 110 -0.64 1.88 -5.62
N GLU A 111 -1.12 2.00 -4.37
CA GLU A 111 -2.10 1.06 -3.79
C GLU A 111 -3.42 1.08 -4.60
N THR A 112 -4.07 -0.05 -4.70
CA THR A 112 -5.26 -0.26 -5.51
C THR A 112 -6.40 -0.95 -4.75
N ALA A 113 -6.41 -0.87 -3.41
CA ALA A 113 -7.44 -1.46 -2.56
C ALA A 113 -8.85 -0.95 -2.92
N ALA A 114 -9.00 0.35 -3.20
CA ALA A 114 -10.26 0.95 -3.65
C ALA A 114 -10.82 0.32 -4.94
N PHE A 115 -9.94 -0.26 -5.78
CA PHE A 115 -10.34 -0.95 -7.02
C PHE A 115 -10.62 -2.43 -6.79
N ARG A 116 -9.99 -3.06 -5.78
CA ARG A 116 -10.18 -4.49 -5.48
C ARG A 116 -11.33 -4.77 -4.51
N LEU A 117 -11.65 -3.79 -3.67
CA LEU A 117 -12.61 -3.94 -2.55
C LEU A 117 -13.90 -3.15 -2.82
N THR A 118 -14.35 -3.14 -4.08
CA THR A 118 -15.53 -2.39 -4.54
C THR A 118 -16.86 -2.89 -3.97
N ASP A 119 -16.86 -4.08 -3.38
CA ASP A 119 -18.00 -4.69 -2.70
C ASP A 119 -18.20 -4.19 -1.26
N LEU A 120 -17.28 -3.36 -0.74
CA LEU A 120 -17.38 -2.80 0.60
C LEU A 120 -18.06 -1.43 0.60
N GLU A 121 -18.90 -1.19 1.58
CA GLU A 121 -19.42 0.15 1.90
C GLU A 121 -18.34 0.97 2.62
N ALA A 122 -17.27 1.30 1.92
CA ALA A 122 -16.12 2.00 2.49
C ALA A 122 -15.73 3.21 1.63
N THR A 123 -15.28 4.28 2.30
CA THR A 123 -14.57 5.38 1.67
C THR A 123 -13.07 5.15 1.87
N PHE A 124 -12.32 5.08 0.76
CA PHE A 124 -10.88 4.91 0.78
C PHE A 124 -10.19 6.27 0.73
N TYR A 125 -9.33 6.54 1.69
CA TYR A 125 -8.50 7.74 1.74
C TYR A 125 -7.04 7.34 1.52
N GLU A 126 -6.42 7.86 0.45
CA GLU A 126 -5.03 7.55 0.13
C GLU A 126 -4.15 8.74 0.46
N VAL A 127 -3.38 8.61 1.55
CA VAL A 127 -2.50 9.66 2.06
C VAL A 127 -1.07 9.37 1.66
N ASP A 128 -0.45 10.29 0.92
CA ASP A 128 0.98 10.22 0.55
C ASP A 128 1.50 11.62 0.22
N LEU A 129 2.80 11.75 0.06
CA LEU A 129 3.42 13.01 -0.33
C LEU A 129 2.75 13.62 -1.56
N PRO A 130 2.60 14.95 -1.66
CA PRO A 130 1.88 15.62 -2.75
C PRO A 130 2.35 15.17 -4.14
N ARG A 131 3.67 14.97 -4.32
CA ARG A 131 4.24 14.48 -5.60
C ARG A 131 3.81 13.05 -5.94
N VAL A 132 3.64 12.18 -4.93
CA VAL A 132 3.20 10.79 -5.12
C VAL A 132 1.71 10.76 -5.47
N ILE A 133 0.91 11.55 -4.79
CA ILE A 133 -0.53 11.70 -5.09
C ILE A 133 -0.76 12.28 -6.49
N ALA A 134 0.06 13.25 -6.92
CA ALA A 134 -0.02 13.78 -8.30
C ALA A 134 0.28 12.68 -9.33
N ALA A 135 1.36 11.92 -9.15
CA ALA A 135 1.71 10.79 -10.01
C ALA A 135 0.61 9.70 -10.00
N ARG A 136 0.09 9.34 -8.81
CA ARG A 136 -1.01 8.39 -8.66
C ARG A 136 -2.24 8.83 -9.47
N ARG A 137 -2.65 10.10 -9.35
CA ARG A 137 -3.83 10.64 -10.03
C ARG A 137 -3.75 10.57 -11.55
N SER A 138 -2.54 10.72 -12.11
CA SER A 138 -2.33 10.62 -13.56
C SER A 138 -2.34 9.17 -14.07
N LEU A 139 -2.00 8.20 -13.19
CA LEU A 139 -1.89 6.78 -13.54
C LEU A 139 -3.17 6.00 -13.22
N LEU A 140 -3.80 6.33 -12.12
CA LEU A 140 -5.00 5.68 -11.58
C LEU A 140 -6.04 6.76 -11.30
N PRO A 141 -6.97 7.01 -12.23
CA PRO A 141 -8.09 7.91 -11.98
C PRO A 141 -8.85 7.45 -10.72
N PRO A 142 -9.12 8.36 -9.76
CA PRO A 142 -9.77 7.96 -8.51
C PRO A 142 -11.15 7.37 -8.75
N THR A 143 -11.51 6.37 -7.97
CA THR A 143 -12.86 5.80 -7.97
C THR A 143 -13.84 6.75 -7.24
N PRO A 144 -15.17 6.59 -7.42
CA PRO A 144 -16.15 7.39 -6.68
C PRO A 144 -16.06 7.28 -5.14
N HIS A 145 -15.44 6.20 -4.65
CA HIS A 145 -15.27 5.91 -3.23
C HIS A 145 -13.84 6.18 -2.73
N GLU A 146 -13.04 6.91 -3.50
CA GLU A 146 -11.64 7.19 -3.18
C GLU A 146 -11.37 8.69 -3.07
N ALA A 147 -10.68 9.09 -2.01
CA ALA A 147 -10.20 10.44 -1.78
C ALA A 147 -8.66 10.46 -1.69
N LEU A 148 -8.02 11.25 -2.54
CA LEU A 148 -6.57 11.38 -2.60
C LEU A 148 -6.10 12.58 -1.78
N ILE A 149 -5.23 12.36 -0.78
CA ILE A 149 -4.75 13.37 0.15
C ILE A 149 -3.23 13.52 0.02
N GLY A 150 -2.79 14.61 -0.61
CA GLY A 150 -1.37 14.97 -0.69
C GLY A 150 -0.92 15.61 0.63
N ALA A 151 -0.20 14.85 1.47
CA ALA A 151 0.33 15.30 2.75
C ALA A 151 1.50 14.42 3.21
N ASP A 152 2.33 14.94 4.10
CA ASP A 152 3.26 14.11 4.87
C ASP A 152 2.44 13.32 5.91
N VAL A 153 2.60 12.00 5.93
CA VAL A 153 1.90 11.11 6.88
C VAL A 153 2.23 11.45 8.33
N LEU A 154 3.46 11.94 8.60
CA LEU A 154 3.88 12.37 9.94
C LEU A 154 3.28 13.73 10.35
N GLY A 155 2.75 14.50 9.39
CA GLY A 155 1.92 15.66 9.68
C GLY A 155 0.57 15.22 10.26
N ARG A 156 -0.27 16.18 10.69
CA ARG A 156 -1.55 15.89 11.32
C ARG A 156 -2.74 16.51 10.58
N ASP A 157 -2.48 17.52 9.76
CA ASP A 157 -3.52 18.31 9.08
C ASP A 157 -4.38 17.49 8.11
N TRP A 158 -3.85 16.36 7.60
CA TRP A 158 -4.60 15.46 6.73
C TRP A 158 -5.72 14.73 7.47
N MET A 159 -5.61 14.55 8.80
CA MET A 159 -6.61 13.85 9.62
C MET A 159 -7.95 14.61 9.64
N ASP A 160 -7.93 15.94 9.51
CA ASP A 160 -9.14 16.78 9.47
C ASP A 160 -9.90 16.68 8.14
N ARG A 161 -9.32 15.99 7.15
CA ARG A 161 -9.96 15.74 5.85
C ARG A 161 -10.72 14.42 5.80
N LEU A 162 -10.65 13.62 6.85
CA LEU A 162 -11.40 12.36 6.97
C LEU A 162 -12.83 12.64 7.46
N GLU A 163 -13.78 11.77 7.09
CA GLU A 163 -15.16 11.85 7.52
C GLU A 163 -15.25 11.71 9.05
N PRO A 164 -15.79 12.71 9.77
CA PRO A 164 -15.88 12.64 11.22
C PRO A 164 -16.82 11.53 11.68
N GLY A 165 -16.43 10.81 12.76
CA GLY A 165 -17.28 9.81 13.40
C GLY A 165 -17.44 8.49 12.65
N ALA A 166 -16.88 8.34 11.44
CA ALA A 166 -16.86 7.06 10.74
C ALA A 166 -15.93 6.06 11.44
N PRO A 167 -16.34 4.79 11.60
CA PRO A 167 -15.41 3.74 12.00
C PRO A 167 -14.19 3.72 11.05
N THR A 168 -12.98 3.88 11.58
CA THR A 168 -11.81 4.10 10.75
C THR A 168 -10.78 3.00 10.91
N LEU A 169 -10.34 2.44 9.78
CA LEU A 169 -9.23 1.52 9.67
C LEU A 169 -8.05 2.21 8.98
N PHE A 170 -6.93 2.33 9.67
CA PHE A 170 -5.67 2.79 9.11
C PHE A 170 -4.84 1.60 8.62
N ILE A 171 -4.19 1.76 7.48
CA ILE A 171 -3.32 0.74 6.89
C ILE A 171 -1.98 1.36 6.52
N ALA A 172 -0.89 0.87 7.13
CA ALA A 172 0.47 1.29 6.79
C ALA A 172 1.21 0.10 6.15
N ALA A 173 1.11 -0.03 4.83
CA ALA A 173 1.68 -1.12 4.05
C ALA A 173 3.07 -0.78 3.53
N GLY A 174 4.13 -1.35 4.12
CA GLY A 174 5.51 -1.11 3.69
C GLY A 174 6.02 0.30 3.98
N LEU A 175 5.43 0.99 4.94
CA LEU A 175 5.73 2.38 5.26
C LEU A 175 6.60 2.52 6.52
N PHE A 176 6.16 1.99 7.65
CA PHE A 176 6.77 2.27 8.96
C PHE A 176 8.24 1.88 9.04
N GLN A 177 8.66 0.89 8.27
CA GLN A 177 10.05 0.46 8.21
C GLN A 177 11.05 1.58 7.86
N TYR A 178 10.62 2.65 7.21
CA TYR A 178 11.46 3.79 6.83
C TYR A 178 11.53 4.88 7.90
N PHE A 179 10.65 4.86 8.89
CA PHE A 179 10.57 5.87 9.93
C PHE A 179 11.43 5.51 11.15
N ARG A 180 11.68 6.50 12.01
CA ARG A 180 12.24 6.27 13.33
C ARG A 180 11.15 5.68 14.23
N ALA A 181 11.54 4.90 15.23
CA ALA A 181 10.57 4.29 16.16
C ALA A 181 9.73 5.35 16.90
N ASP A 182 10.36 6.45 17.31
CA ASP A 182 9.69 7.56 18.00
C ASP A 182 8.63 8.23 17.11
N ASP A 183 8.91 8.40 15.81
CA ASP A 183 7.97 8.98 14.85
C ASP A 183 6.76 8.08 14.63
N VAL A 184 6.98 6.75 14.56
CA VAL A 184 5.89 5.77 14.45
C VAL A 184 5.01 5.79 15.69
N VAL A 185 5.61 5.78 16.89
CA VAL A 185 4.85 5.83 18.16
C VAL A 185 4.07 7.14 18.27
N ALA A 186 4.66 8.28 17.91
CA ALA A 186 4.00 9.58 17.93
C ALA A 186 2.82 9.64 16.94
N LEU A 187 2.99 9.07 15.74
CA LEU A 187 1.92 9.00 14.75
C LEU A 187 0.77 8.12 15.27
N ILE A 188 1.06 6.92 15.77
CA ILE A 188 0.02 6.02 16.30
C ILE A 188 -0.70 6.67 17.49
N GLY A 189 0.03 7.39 18.35
CA GLY A 189 -0.57 8.17 19.45
C GLY A 189 -1.57 9.22 18.93
N ALA A 190 -1.18 9.98 17.91
CA ALA A 190 -2.05 10.98 17.30
C ALA A 190 -3.29 10.35 16.64
N LEU A 191 -3.15 9.20 15.97
CA LEU A 191 -4.28 8.45 15.39
C LEU A 191 -5.25 7.98 16.49
N ARG A 192 -4.70 7.40 17.56
CA ARG A 192 -5.50 6.95 18.70
C ARG A 192 -6.30 8.08 19.34
N ASP A 193 -5.65 9.20 19.56
CA ASP A 193 -6.25 10.35 20.25
C ASP A 193 -7.32 11.03 19.38
N ARG A 194 -7.13 11.04 18.05
CA ARG A 194 -8.05 11.69 17.10
C ARG A 194 -9.18 10.76 16.64
N PHE A 195 -8.97 9.42 16.64
CA PHE A 195 -9.93 8.43 16.16
C PHE A 195 -10.15 7.32 17.21
N PRO A 196 -10.82 7.66 18.33
CA PRO A 196 -11.12 6.68 19.37
C PRO A 196 -12.01 5.56 18.79
N GLY A 197 -11.66 4.31 19.11
CA GLY A 197 -12.32 3.12 18.54
C GLY A 197 -11.88 2.75 17.12
N GLY A 198 -10.95 3.50 16.52
CA GLY A 198 -10.31 3.15 15.27
C GLY A 198 -9.35 1.96 15.41
N GLU A 199 -8.91 1.42 14.29
CA GLU A 199 -7.99 0.29 14.22
C GLU A 199 -6.84 0.62 13.26
N LEU A 200 -5.65 0.03 13.50
CA LEU A 200 -4.47 0.19 12.64
C LEU A 200 -3.89 -1.18 12.30
N ILE A 201 -3.66 -1.42 11.01
CA ILE A 201 -2.98 -2.59 10.50
C ILE A 201 -1.70 -2.15 9.80
N PHE A 202 -0.58 -2.79 10.13
CA PHE A 202 0.69 -2.52 9.48
C PHE A 202 1.56 -3.78 9.39
N ASP A 203 2.42 -3.84 8.39
CA ASP A 203 3.43 -4.87 8.32
C ASP A 203 4.67 -4.46 9.11
N ALA A 204 5.23 -5.42 9.82
CA ALA A 204 6.42 -5.25 10.62
C ALA A 204 7.43 -6.37 10.37
N THR A 205 8.69 -6.07 10.61
CA THR A 205 9.76 -7.07 10.67
C THR A 205 10.37 -7.08 12.08
N ASN A 206 10.89 -8.22 12.50
CA ASN A 206 11.78 -8.24 13.67
C ASN A 206 13.19 -7.75 13.26
N ARG A 207 14.08 -7.56 14.23
CA ARG A 207 15.46 -7.10 14.02
C ARG A 207 16.21 -7.94 12.97
N ALA A 208 16.06 -9.27 12.98
CA ALA A 208 16.70 -10.16 12.02
C ALA A 208 16.10 -9.99 10.60
N GLY A 209 14.77 -9.81 10.49
CA GLY A 209 14.08 -9.52 9.24
C GLY A 209 14.50 -8.18 8.66
N LEU A 210 14.62 -7.15 9.50
CA LEU A 210 15.12 -5.82 9.12
C LEU A 210 16.54 -5.90 8.54
N ALA A 211 17.45 -6.61 9.21
CA ALA A 211 18.82 -6.80 8.74
C ALA A 211 18.88 -7.52 7.39
N TYR A 212 18.04 -8.55 7.22
CA TYR A 212 17.90 -9.26 5.95
C TYR A 212 17.36 -8.34 4.84
N GLY A 213 16.30 -7.60 5.10
CA GLY A 213 15.69 -6.67 4.16
C GLY A 213 16.68 -5.58 3.71
N ASN A 214 17.40 -4.96 4.66
CA ASN A 214 18.44 -3.97 4.35
C ASN A 214 19.58 -4.55 3.50
N ARG A 215 19.95 -5.82 3.71
CA ARG A 215 20.97 -6.49 2.87
C ARG A 215 20.42 -6.72 1.45
N TYR A 216 19.15 -7.13 1.34
CA TYR A 216 18.50 -7.32 0.04
C TYR A 216 18.42 -6.02 -0.76
N VAL A 217 17.93 -4.94 -0.12
CA VAL A 217 17.79 -3.60 -0.74
C VAL A 217 19.14 -3.05 -1.22
N ARG A 218 20.20 -3.23 -0.42
CA ARG A 218 21.57 -2.84 -0.86
C ARG A 218 22.03 -3.59 -2.11
N ARG A 219 21.67 -4.87 -2.25
CA ARG A 219 22.06 -5.67 -3.46
C ARG A 219 21.32 -5.25 -4.72
N THR A 220 20.11 -4.67 -4.58
CA THR A 220 19.34 -4.15 -5.71
C THR A 220 19.70 -2.71 -6.10
N GLY A 221 20.75 -2.14 -5.47
CA GLY A 221 21.24 -0.80 -5.78
C GLY A 221 20.48 0.35 -5.12
N ASN A 222 19.40 0.06 -4.40
CA ASN A 222 18.61 1.10 -3.72
C ASN A 222 19.17 1.36 -2.31
N THR A 223 20.14 2.25 -2.20
CA THR A 223 20.79 2.61 -0.92
C THR A 223 20.16 3.84 -0.24
N ALA A 224 19.24 4.53 -0.91
CA ALA A 224 18.74 5.83 -0.48
C ALA A 224 17.77 5.79 0.72
N ALA A 225 17.15 4.65 1.01
CA ALA A 225 16.15 4.54 2.06
C ALA A 225 16.39 3.29 2.95
N PRO A 226 17.34 3.33 3.91
CA PRO A 226 17.55 2.23 4.82
C PRO A 226 16.34 2.06 5.72
N MET A 227 15.90 0.80 5.90
CA MET A 227 14.85 0.47 6.85
C MET A 227 15.40 0.58 8.28
N ARG A 228 14.61 1.15 9.20
CA ARG A 228 15.00 1.50 10.58
C ARG A 228 14.09 0.90 11.64
N PHE A 229 12.78 0.93 11.39
CA PHE A 229 11.79 0.47 12.34
C PHE A 229 11.63 -1.06 12.30
N HIS A 230 11.54 -1.69 13.47
CA HIS A 230 11.26 -3.10 13.65
C HIS A 230 10.45 -3.32 14.93
N VAL A 231 9.75 -4.46 14.98
CA VAL A 231 8.97 -4.90 16.15
C VAL A 231 9.38 -6.32 16.49
N ASP A 232 10.11 -6.49 17.57
CA ASP A 232 10.53 -7.83 18.04
C ASP A 232 9.41 -8.52 18.84
N ASP A 233 8.66 -7.74 19.63
CA ASP A 233 7.52 -8.20 20.45
C ASP A 233 6.29 -7.30 20.18
N PRO A 234 5.34 -7.74 19.33
CA PRO A 234 4.12 -6.97 19.05
C PRO A 234 3.24 -6.70 20.28
N ALA A 235 3.23 -7.62 21.26
CA ALA A 235 2.44 -7.43 22.47
C ALA A 235 3.06 -6.34 23.36
N ALA A 236 4.39 -6.31 23.48
CA ALA A 236 5.09 -5.24 24.17
C ALA A 236 4.91 -3.89 23.46
N PHE A 237 5.02 -3.88 22.11
CA PHE A 237 4.80 -2.68 21.32
C PHE A 237 3.37 -2.15 21.46
N ALA A 238 2.37 -3.02 21.38
CA ALA A 238 0.97 -2.65 21.52
C ALA A 238 0.67 -1.94 22.86
N ARG A 239 1.30 -2.35 23.95
CA ARG A 239 1.12 -1.69 25.27
C ARG A 239 1.49 -0.21 25.27
N THR A 240 2.31 0.25 24.35
CA THR A 240 2.67 1.68 24.20
C THR A 240 1.72 2.45 23.31
N CYS A 241 1.00 1.77 22.42
CA CYS A 241 0.26 2.42 21.33
C CYS A 241 -1.25 2.13 21.31
N GLY A 242 -1.69 1.03 21.94
CA GLY A 242 -3.08 0.58 21.89
C GLY A 242 -3.24 -0.85 22.40
N THR A 243 -4.20 -1.59 21.87
CA THR A 243 -4.46 -2.99 22.20
C THR A 243 -4.13 -3.87 20.99
N LEU A 244 -3.34 -4.92 21.19
CA LEU A 244 -3.07 -5.92 20.16
C LEU A 244 -4.34 -6.75 19.89
N VAL A 245 -4.87 -6.64 18.69
CA VAL A 245 -6.02 -7.44 18.21
C VAL A 245 -5.51 -8.76 17.63
N GLU A 246 -4.53 -8.66 16.72
CA GLU A 246 -3.99 -9.82 16.01
C GLU A 246 -2.51 -9.61 15.67
N GLN A 247 -1.73 -10.68 15.76
CA GLN A 247 -0.43 -10.82 15.12
C GLN A 247 -0.56 -11.92 14.06
N ARG A 248 -0.59 -11.53 12.79
CA ARG A 248 -0.81 -12.48 11.69
C ARG A 248 0.52 -12.91 11.06
N PRO A 249 0.78 -14.22 10.90
CA PRO A 249 1.89 -14.73 10.12
C PRO A 249 1.74 -14.29 8.65
N PHE A 250 2.84 -13.83 8.06
CA PHE A 250 2.81 -13.15 6.78
C PHE A 250 2.48 -14.09 5.60
N PHE A 251 3.04 -15.29 5.60
CA PHE A 251 2.97 -16.22 4.48
C PHE A 251 2.08 -17.45 4.68
N THR A 252 1.59 -17.68 5.89
CA THR A 252 0.84 -18.90 6.21
C THR A 252 -0.34 -19.10 5.26
N ARG A 253 -1.08 -18.03 4.95
CA ARG A 253 -2.23 -18.08 4.05
C ARG A 253 -1.81 -18.44 2.62
N ALA A 254 -0.79 -17.77 2.09
CA ALA A 254 -0.25 -18.03 0.75
C ALA A 254 0.28 -19.47 0.61
N ARG A 255 1.01 -19.96 1.60
CA ARG A 255 1.54 -21.33 1.61
C ARG A 255 0.42 -22.38 1.62
N ARG A 256 -0.67 -22.09 2.35
CA ARG A 256 -1.85 -22.98 2.43
C ARG A 256 -2.61 -23.02 1.10
N LEU A 257 -2.85 -21.88 0.49
CA LEU A 257 -3.67 -21.77 -0.73
C LEU A 257 -2.89 -22.17 -1.99
N LEU A 258 -1.62 -21.80 -2.09
CA LEU A 258 -0.82 -22.05 -3.28
C LEU A 258 -0.09 -23.39 -3.25
N GLY A 259 0.27 -23.89 -2.08
CA GLY A 259 0.84 -25.22 -1.91
C GLY A 259 1.99 -25.54 -2.87
N ARG A 260 1.84 -26.59 -3.67
CA ARG A 260 2.84 -27.06 -4.64
C ARG A 260 2.98 -26.19 -5.89
N ARG A 261 2.11 -25.19 -6.07
CA ARG A 261 2.21 -24.22 -7.20
C ARG A 261 3.41 -23.29 -7.03
N LEU A 262 3.92 -23.14 -5.79
CA LEU A 262 5.16 -22.42 -5.50
C LEU A 262 6.37 -23.35 -5.55
N SER A 263 7.54 -22.80 -5.94
CA SER A 263 8.78 -23.54 -5.90
C SER A 263 9.12 -24.03 -4.48
N PRO A 264 9.78 -25.18 -4.33
CA PRO A 264 10.18 -25.70 -3.02
C PRO A 264 11.03 -24.70 -2.21
N ARG A 265 11.92 -23.96 -2.87
CA ARG A 265 12.77 -22.93 -2.25
C ARG A 265 11.94 -21.81 -1.66
N THR A 266 10.96 -21.29 -2.41
CA THR A 266 10.04 -20.23 -1.95
C THR A 266 9.20 -20.73 -0.76
N ARG A 267 8.65 -21.93 -0.83
CA ARG A 267 7.86 -22.51 0.26
C ARG A 267 8.66 -22.65 1.57
N ILE A 268 9.90 -23.11 1.47
CA ILE A 268 10.81 -23.24 2.63
C ILE A 268 11.14 -21.85 3.19
N ALA A 269 11.51 -20.89 2.33
CA ALA A 269 11.83 -19.53 2.75
C ALA A 269 10.65 -18.85 3.47
N MET A 270 9.43 -18.99 2.93
CA MET A 270 8.21 -18.48 3.54
C MET A 270 7.92 -19.16 4.90
N ALA A 271 8.13 -20.50 4.99
CA ALA A 271 7.93 -21.22 6.23
C ALA A 271 8.93 -20.78 7.31
N VAL A 272 10.18 -20.58 6.94
CA VAL A 272 11.23 -20.09 7.86
C VAL A 272 10.94 -18.66 8.29
N ALA A 273 10.49 -17.79 7.37
CA ALA A 273 10.13 -16.41 7.70
C ALA A 273 8.99 -16.34 8.71
N ASP A 274 7.92 -17.11 8.52
CA ASP A 274 6.79 -17.19 9.45
C ASP A 274 7.22 -17.79 10.82
N ARG A 275 7.96 -18.91 10.81
CA ARG A 275 8.41 -19.57 12.03
C ARG A 275 9.30 -18.67 12.89
N LEU A 276 10.19 -17.91 12.25
CA LEU A 276 11.10 -16.99 12.93
C LEU A 276 10.50 -15.59 13.11
N ARG A 277 9.23 -15.38 12.75
CA ARG A 277 8.53 -14.09 12.82
C ARG A 277 9.33 -12.95 12.17
N ARG A 278 10.05 -13.26 11.06
CA ARG A 278 10.89 -12.27 10.38
C ARG A 278 10.07 -11.14 9.75
N THR A 279 8.85 -11.47 9.32
CA THR A 279 7.83 -10.53 8.85
C THR A 279 6.49 -10.95 9.43
N MET A 280 5.65 -9.98 9.76
CA MET A 280 4.32 -10.20 10.32
C MET A 280 3.42 -9.02 10.00
N ILE A 281 2.11 -9.21 10.13
CA ILE A 281 1.15 -8.12 10.16
C ILE A 281 0.69 -7.93 11.61
N VAL A 282 0.72 -6.70 12.07
CA VAL A 282 0.28 -6.29 13.40
C VAL A 282 -1.01 -5.51 13.26
N HIS A 283 -2.02 -5.90 14.03
CA HIS A 283 -3.31 -5.24 14.09
C HIS A 283 -3.54 -4.69 15.49
N LEU A 284 -3.70 -3.38 15.59
CA LEU A 284 -3.95 -2.66 16.83
C LEU A 284 -5.37 -2.09 16.82
N ALA A 285 -6.03 -2.07 17.99
CA ALA A 285 -7.24 -1.29 18.21
C ALA A 285 -6.93 -0.11 19.14
N PHE A 286 -7.53 1.02 18.87
CA PHE A 286 -7.53 2.17 19.75
C PHE A 286 -8.71 2.03 20.72
N GLY A 287 -8.45 2.16 22.01
CA GLY A 287 -9.51 2.07 23.02
C GLY A 287 -10.64 3.07 22.75
N PRO A 288 -11.83 2.90 23.38
CA PRO A 288 -12.86 3.92 23.34
C PRO A 288 -12.26 5.22 23.86
N GLY A 289 -12.49 6.32 23.15
CA GLY A 289 -12.07 7.65 23.60
C GLY A 289 -12.53 7.89 25.02
N ALA A 290 -11.79 8.70 25.78
CA ALA A 290 -12.30 9.21 27.04
C ALA A 290 -13.68 9.83 26.76
N PRO A 291 -14.73 9.57 27.58
CA PRO A 291 -16.02 10.18 27.37
C PRO A 291 -15.81 11.70 27.34
N GLU A 292 -16.24 12.33 26.23
CA GLU A 292 -16.29 13.79 26.16
C GLU A 292 -17.08 14.25 27.39
N GLY A 293 -16.41 15.00 28.28
CA GLY A 293 -17.01 15.51 29.49
C GLY A 293 -18.27 16.31 29.13
N ARG A 294 -19.39 15.89 29.67
CA ARG A 294 -20.65 16.63 29.59
C ARG A 294 -20.55 17.94 30.36
#